data_62bf4404d3c786efd887dc2a5ec94f71
#
_entry.id   62bf4404d3c786efd887dc2a5ec94f71
#
_cell.length_a   1.000
_cell.length_b   1.000
_cell.length_c   1.000
_cell.angle_alpha   90.00
_cell.angle_beta   90.00
_cell.angle_gamma   90.00
#
_symmetry.space_group_name_H-M   'P 1'
#
loop_
_entity.id
_entity.type
_entity.pdbx_description
1 polymer ?
#
loop_
_entity_poly.entity_id
_entity_poly.type
_entity_poly.pdbx_seq_one_letter_code
_entity_poly.pdbx_strand_id
1 'polypeptide(L)'
;MDFVSAPMTSNETRRLNAVKKLGVTETQQNELFYVYGELSIAISDFSIAASSIIDLDTQHLISVCGPHEIEKMMTENPKFPRSKSPCAYTILSSKPLIVPNCHEHE
;
A
#
# COMPACT_ATOMS: atom_id res chain seq x y z
N MET A 1 -11.91 -16.42 -8.67
CA MET A 1 -12.76 -15.47 -7.92
C MET A 1 -12.33 -14.07 -8.26
N ASP A 2 -13.25 -13.23 -8.71
CA ASP A 2 -12.93 -11.88 -9.11
C ASP A 2 -12.75 -10.98 -7.89
N PHE A 3 -11.77 -10.09 -7.97
CA PHE A 3 -11.52 -9.11 -6.93
C PHE A 3 -12.63 -8.05 -6.93
N VAL A 4 -13.21 -7.82 -5.76
CA VAL A 4 -14.26 -6.79 -5.58
C VAL A 4 -13.61 -5.51 -5.09
N SER A 5 -13.77 -4.42 -5.85
CA SER A 5 -13.21 -3.12 -5.50
C SER A 5 -13.79 -2.59 -4.19
N ALA A 6 -12.93 -2.00 -3.35
CA ALA A 6 -13.38 -1.35 -2.14
C ALA A 6 -14.19 -0.08 -2.47
N PRO A 7 -15.20 0.24 -1.67
CA PRO A 7 -15.90 1.52 -1.81
C PRO A 7 -14.98 2.69 -1.48
N MET A 8 -15.38 3.90 -1.85
CA MET A 8 -14.66 5.10 -1.45
C MET A 8 -14.82 5.33 0.06
N THR A 9 -13.83 5.99 0.67
CA THR A 9 -13.88 6.28 2.11
C THR A 9 -14.93 7.35 2.42
N SER A 10 -15.45 7.33 3.64
CA SER A 10 -16.43 8.33 4.07
C SER A 10 -15.82 9.74 4.17
N ASN A 11 -14.51 9.83 4.31
CA ASN A 11 -13.76 11.10 4.40
C ASN A 11 -12.86 11.32 3.19
N GLU A 12 -13.27 10.84 2.02
CA GLU A 12 -12.44 10.79 0.81
C GLU A 12 -11.87 12.15 0.42
N THR A 13 -12.69 13.21 0.40
CA THR A 13 -12.22 14.54 0.03
C THR A 13 -11.13 15.06 0.96
N ARG A 14 -11.30 14.89 2.26
CA ARG A 14 -10.30 15.30 3.24
C ARG A 14 -9.02 14.49 3.08
N ARG A 15 -9.16 13.18 2.86
CA ARG A 15 -8.03 12.29 2.66
C ARG A 15 -7.22 12.67 1.42
N LEU A 16 -7.89 12.92 0.30
CA LEU A 16 -7.23 13.33 -0.94
C LEU A 16 -6.51 14.67 -0.81
N ASN A 17 -7.11 15.62 -0.08
CA ASN A 17 -6.45 16.89 0.20
C ASN A 17 -5.18 16.70 1.02
N ALA A 18 -5.19 15.79 1.99
CA ALA A 18 -4.01 15.46 2.78
C ALA A 18 -2.92 14.81 1.93
N VAL A 19 -3.29 13.88 1.05
CA VAL A 19 -2.36 13.23 0.12
C VAL A 19 -1.69 14.27 -0.77
N LYS A 20 -2.47 15.20 -1.31
CA LYS A 20 -1.97 16.27 -2.17
C LYS A 20 -0.98 17.18 -1.43
N LYS A 21 -1.27 17.51 -0.18
CA LYS A 21 -0.38 18.35 0.64
C LYS A 21 0.94 17.66 0.97
N LEU A 22 0.92 16.33 1.15
CA LEU A 22 2.14 15.58 1.43
C LEU A 22 3.10 15.56 0.23
N GLY A 23 2.57 15.58 -0.99
CA GLY A 23 3.39 15.58 -2.20
C GLY A 23 4.19 14.32 -2.42
N VAL A 24 3.80 13.19 -1.82
CA VAL A 24 4.56 11.93 -1.87
C VAL A 24 3.97 10.91 -2.85
N THR A 25 3.33 11.38 -3.90
CA THR A 25 2.82 10.51 -4.96
C THR A 25 3.89 10.21 -6.02
N GLU A 26 5.09 10.77 -5.87
CA GLU A 26 6.22 10.48 -6.73
C GLU A 26 6.76 9.08 -6.45
N THR A 27 7.09 8.39 -7.53
CA THR A 27 7.52 6.99 -7.48
C THR A 27 9.00 6.89 -7.16
N GLN A 28 9.37 6.99 -5.89
CA GLN A 28 10.74 6.81 -5.44
C GLN A 28 10.78 5.96 -4.19
N GLN A 29 11.83 5.13 -4.07
CA GLN A 29 12.10 4.36 -2.87
C GLN A 29 12.45 5.34 -1.75
N ASN A 30 11.57 5.49 -0.77
CA ASN A 30 11.78 6.41 0.33
C ASN A 30 12.64 5.74 1.41
N GLU A 31 13.82 6.30 1.71
CA GLU A 31 14.77 5.69 2.63
C GLU A 31 14.22 5.53 4.05
N LEU A 32 13.49 6.52 4.54
CA LEU A 32 12.92 6.44 5.88
C LEU A 32 11.90 5.31 6.00
N PHE A 33 10.99 5.22 5.04
CA PHE A 33 10.00 4.14 5.03
C PHE A 33 10.65 2.79 4.77
N TYR A 34 11.76 2.77 4.01
CA TYR A 34 12.52 1.54 3.79
C TYR A 34 13.08 1.00 5.11
N VAL A 35 13.62 1.86 5.95
CA VAL A 35 14.13 1.47 7.28
C VAL A 35 13.01 0.91 8.14
N TYR A 36 11.84 1.54 8.16
CA TYR A 36 10.68 1.02 8.88
C TYR A 36 10.22 -0.33 8.33
N GLY A 37 10.30 -0.52 7.03
CA GLY A 37 9.99 -1.79 6.39
C GLY A 37 10.93 -2.91 6.83
N GLU A 38 12.24 -2.64 6.83
CA GLU A 38 13.24 -3.58 7.30
C GLU A 38 13.01 -3.96 8.78
N LEU A 39 12.70 -2.96 9.61
CA LEU A 39 12.40 -3.19 11.01
C LEU A 39 11.14 -4.06 11.17
N SER A 40 10.11 -3.79 10.39
CA SER A 40 8.88 -4.56 10.41
C SER A 40 9.12 -6.04 10.08
N ILE A 41 9.95 -6.31 9.08
CA ILE A 41 10.34 -7.67 8.71
C ILE A 41 11.12 -8.33 9.86
N ALA A 42 12.03 -7.58 10.50
CA ALA A 42 12.86 -8.11 11.56
C ALA A 42 12.08 -8.53 12.80
N ILE A 43 10.96 -7.86 13.10
CA ILE A 43 10.15 -8.14 14.30
C ILE A 43 8.92 -8.99 14.03
N SER A 44 8.67 -9.37 12.77
CA SER A 44 7.54 -10.19 12.37
C SER A 44 8.03 -11.41 11.61
N ASP A 45 7.13 -12.34 11.32
CA ASP A 45 7.45 -13.50 10.49
C ASP A 45 7.18 -13.25 9.00
N PHE A 46 6.86 -12.03 8.63
CA PHE A 46 6.60 -11.69 7.23
C PHE A 46 7.91 -11.42 6.50
N SER A 47 7.93 -11.74 5.22
CA SER A 47 9.13 -11.60 4.37
C SER A 47 9.11 -10.34 3.52
N ILE A 48 7.98 -9.62 3.47
CA ILE A 48 7.81 -8.43 2.64
C ILE A 48 7.11 -7.35 3.45
N ALA A 49 7.60 -6.12 3.33
CA ALA A 49 6.94 -4.94 3.89
C ALA A 49 6.93 -3.85 2.84
N ALA A 50 5.83 -3.12 2.75
CA ALA A 50 5.71 -2.02 1.80
C ALA A 50 4.91 -0.88 2.43
N SER A 51 5.24 0.34 2.01
CA SER A 51 4.49 1.55 2.35
C SER A 51 3.94 2.15 1.06
N SER A 52 2.71 2.60 1.10
CA SER A 52 2.07 3.17 -0.09
C SER A 52 1.11 4.30 0.27
N ILE A 53 0.80 5.10 -0.74
CA ILE A 53 -0.19 6.17 -0.66
C ILE A 53 -1.28 5.86 -1.70
N ILE A 54 -2.53 6.00 -1.29
CA ILE A 54 -3.66 5.79 -2.19
C ILE A 54 -4.25 7.14 -2.57
N ASP A 55 -4.14 7.47 -3.85
CA ASP A 55 -4.71 8.66 -4.45
C ASP A 55 -6.13 8.36 -4.95
N LEU A 56 -6.70 9.21 -5.77
CA LEU A 56 -8.09 9.07 -6.23
C LEU A 56 -8.35 7.70 -6.89
N ASP A 57 -7.46 7.26 -7.77
CA ASP A 57 -7.64 6.04 -8.55
C ASP A 57 -6.40 5.15 -8.59
N THR A 58 -5.33 5.52 -7.90
CA THR A 58 -4.04 4.84 -7.99
C THR A 58 -3.42 4.64 -6.61
N GLN A 59 -2.86 3.45 -6.38
CA GLN A 59 -2.01 3.19 -5.23
C GLN A 59 -0.55 3.38 -5.66
N HIS A 60 0.17 4.24 -4.96
CA HIS A 60 1.58 4.52 -5.23
C HIS A 60 2.45 3.88 -4.14
N LEU A 61 3.32 2.96 -4.51
CA LEU A 61 4.31 2.40 -3.59
C LEU A 61 5.42 3.44 -3.35
N ILE A 62 5.71 3.73 -2.10
CA ILE A 62 6.77 4.66 -1.73
C ILE A 62 7.96 3.95 -1.10
N SER A 63 7.80 2.69 -0.71
CA SER A 63 8.88 1.86 -0.16
C SER A 63 8.49 0.39 -0.23
N VAL A 64 9.43 -0.45 -0.59
CA VAL A 64 9.26 -1.91 -0.62
C VAL A 64 10.52 -2.56 -0.05
N CYS A 65 10.35 -3.47 0.92
CA CYS A 65 11.42 -4.28 1.49
C CYS A 65 11.08 -5.75 1.33
N GLY A 66 12.05 -6.59 0.99
CA GLY A 66 11.84 -8.02 0.86
C GLY A 66 12.93 -8.68 0.04
N PRO A 67 12.68 -9.89 -0.49
CA PRO A 67 13.62 -10.55 -1.41
C PRO A 67 13.94 -9.64 -2.59
N HIS A 68 15.19 -9.70 -3.06
CA HIS A 68 15.67 -8.80 -4.10
C HIS A 68 14.77 -8.78 -5.34
N GLU A 69 14.31 -9.94 -5.78
CA GLU A 69 13.45 -10.06 -6.96
C GLU A 69 12.12 -9.34 -6.78
N ILE A 70 11.55 -9.45 -5.58
CA ILE A 70 10.28 -8.79 -5.25
C ILE A 70 10.48 -7.27 -5.18
N GLU A 71 11.54 -6.80 -4.51
CA GLU A 71 11.86 -5.38 -4.45
C GLU A 71 12.01 -4.80 -5.86
N LYS A 72 12.76 -5.50 -6.71
CA LYS A 72 13.01 -5.06 -8.08
C LYS A 72 11.71 -4.97 -8.88
N MET A 73 10.88 -6.02 -8.83
CA MET A 73 9.61 -6.06 -9.57
C MET A 73 8.69 -4.94 -9.13
N MET A 74 8.55 -4.72 -7.83
CA MET A 74 7.62 -3.72 -7.30
C MET A 74 8.13 -2.30 -7.43
N THR A 75 9.46 -2.08 -7.43
CA THR A 75 10.02 -0.74 -7.66
C THR A 75 10.00 -0.37 -9.13
N GLU A 76 10.03 -1.33 -10.04
CA GLU A 76 9.86 -1.09 -11.47
C GLU A 76 8.42 -0.80 -11.86
N ASN A 77 7.46 -1.34 -11.07
CA ASN A 77 6.03 -1.18 -11.31
C ASN A 77 5.33 -0.73 -10.02
N PRO A 78 5.61 0.50 -9.54
CA PRO A 78 5.17 0.92 -8.21
C PRO A 78 3.76 1.48 -8.14
N LYS A 79 3.03 1.49 -9.25
CA LYS A 79 1.67 2.03 -9.31
C LYS A 79 0.68 0.93 -9.61
N PHE A 80 -0.42 0.90 -8.85
CA PHE A 80 -1.50 -0.06 -9.03
C PHE A 80 -2.83 0.67 -9.15
N PRO A 81 -3.78 0.16 -9.96
CA PRO A 81 -5.13 0.70 -9.94
C PRO A 81 -5.75 0.53 -8.56
N ARG A 82 -6.33 1.60 -8.03
CA ARG A 82 -7.02 1.54 -6.73
C ARG A 82 -8.14 0.50 -6.76
N SER A 83 -8.84 0.38 -7.88
CA SER A 83 -9.94 -0.56 -8.04
C SER A 83 -9.54 -2.02 -7.88
N LYS A 84 -8.24 -2.34 -7.98
CA LYS A 84 -7.70 -3.69 -7.84
C LYS A 84 -6.79 -3.82 -6.61
N SER A 85 -6.79 -2.81 -5.73
CA SER A 85 -5.89 -2.75 -4.60
C SER A 85 -6.55 -3.27 -3.32
N PRO A 86 -5.99 -4.32 -2.68
CA PRO A 86 -6.46 -4.73 -1.34
C PRO A 86 -6.27 -3.63 -0.30
N CYS A 87 -5.26 -2.78 -0.46
CA CYS A 87 -5.00 -1.67 0.46
C CYS A 87 -6.11 -0.62 0.46
N ALA A 88 -6.93 -0.57 -0.59
CA ALA A 88 -8.09 0.30 -0.62
C ALA A 88 -9.12 -0.06 0.45
N TYR A 89 -9.15 -1.32 0.88
CA TYR A 89 -9.98 -1.75 2.02
C TYR A 89 -9.37 -1.29 3.35
N THR A 90 -8.04 -1.27 3.44
CA THR A 90 -7.33 -0.88 4.66
C THR A 90 -7.67 0.55 5.08
N ILE A 91 -7.76 1.47 4.12
CA ILE A 91 -8.02 2.89 4.41
C ILE A 91 -9.47 3.20 4.78
N LEU A 92 -10.37 2.21 4.71
CA LEU A 92 -11.77 2.39 5.13
C LEU A 92 -11.90 2.51 6.65
N SER A 93 -10.89 2.11 7.41
CA SER A 93 -10.89 2.10 8.87
C SER A 93 -9.53 2.56 9.38
N SER A 94 -9.50 3.07 10.61
CA SER A 94 -8.25 3.37 11.32
C SER A 94 -7.63 2.13 11.96
N LYS A 95 -8.30 0.97 11.88
CA LYS A 95 -7.83 -0.29 12.45
C LYS A 95 -7.08 -1.10 11.40
N PRO A 96 -6.09 -1.92 11.81
CA PRO A 96 -5.42 -2.82 10.88
C PRO A 96 -6.40 -3.79 10.24
N LEU A 97 -6.18 -4.08 8.95
CA LEU A 97 -6.88 -5.14 8.23
C LEU A 97 -5.96 -6.35 8.16
N ILE A 98 -6.42 -7.48 8.65
CA ILE A 98 -5.66 -8.74 8.61
C ILE A 98 -6.38 -9.70 7.68
N VAL A 99 -5.67 -10.17 6.65
CA VAL A 99 -6.21 -11.11 5.67
C VAL A 99 -5.36 -12.38 5.73
N PRO A 100 -5.81 -13.42 6.45
CA PRO A 100 -5.05 -14.66 6.58
C PRO A 100 -4.84 -15.38 5.26
N ASN A 101 -5.80 -15.28 4.34
CA ASN A 101 -5.73 -15.88 3.03
C ASN A 101 -6.40 -14.97 2.00
N CYS A 102 -5.60 -14.35 1.14
CA CYS A 102 -6.10 -13.39 0.13
C CYS A 102 -7.08 -14.01 -0.85
N HIS A 103 -7.02 -15.33 -1.07
CA HIS A 103 -7.93 -16.01 -1.98
C HIS A 103 -9.34 -16.15 -1.39
N GLU A 104 -9.48 -16.03 -0.08
CA GLU A 104 -10.76 -16.12 0.62
C GLU A 104 -11.35 -14.75 0.97
N HIS A 105 -10.57 -13.69 0.80
CA HIS A 105 -11.01 -12.33 1.11
C HIS A 105 -11.80 -11.73 -0.05
N GLU A 106 -13.00 -11.23 0.27
CA GLU A 106 -13.87 -10.55 -0.68
C GLU A 106 -14.30 -9.18 -0.16
#